data_28684c0368208408e71a026da202fe35
#
_entry.id   28684c0368208408e71a026da202fe35
#
_cell.length_a   1.000
_cell.length_b   1.000
_cell.length_c   1.000
_cell.angle_alpha   90.00
_cell.angle_beta   90.00
_cell.angle_gamma   90.00
#
_symmetry.space_group_name_H-M   'P 1'
#
loop_
_entity.id
_entity.type
_entity.pdbx_description
1 polymer ?
#
loop_
_entity_poly.entity_id
_entity_poly.type
_entity_poly.pdbx_seq_one_letter_code
_entity_poly.pdbx_strand_id
1 'polypeptide(L)'
;MKPTKKASEMTVEELAAYIDQSVLKPEFTQAEIRKYIQEGIDFGCRTVCINPSSLDIAAELCKGTKTKICVVCDFPFGLSTTTCKCMQAEEYCKRGDI
;
A
#
# COMPACT_ATOMS: atom_id res chain seq x y z
N MET A 1 10.16 5.83 10.49
CA MET A 1 10.53 7.22 10.13
C MET A 1 9.99 8.19 11.17
N LYS A 2 10.88 8.94 11.82
CA LYS A 2 10.48 9.88 12.86
C LYS A 2 10.52 11.31 12.30
N PRO A 3 9.42 12.08 12.37
CA PRO A 3 9.42 13.42 11.83
C PRO A 3 10.28 14.37 12.67
N THR A 4 10.97 15.27 11.99
CA THR A 4 11.80 16.31 12.62
C THR A 4 11.16 17.69 12.56
N LYS A 5 10.06 17.81 11.78
CA LYS A 5 9.27 19.04 11.64
C LYS A 5 7.86 18.83 12.18
N LYS A 6 7.24 19.92 12.62
CA LYS A 6 5.81 19.91 12.91
C LYS A 6 5.02 19.81 11.60
N ALA A 7 3.86 19.18 11.63
CA ALA A 7 3.01 19.03 10.44
C ALA A 7 2.69 20.38 9.78
N SER A 8 2.48 21.43 10.59
CA SER A 8 2.20 22.78 10.10
C SER A 8 3.37 23.43 9.34
N GLU A 9 4.56 22.90 9.51
CA GLU A 9 5.78 23.38 8.85
C GLU A 9 6.16 22.55 7.62
N MET A 10 5.42 21.48 7.37
CA MET A 10 5.69 20.57 6.24
C MET A 10 5.01 21.04 4.96
N THR A 11 5.69 20.83 3.84
CA THR A 11 5.05 20.97 2.52
C THR A 11 4.09 19.81 2.29
N VAL A 12 3.23 19.93 1.27
CA VAL A 12 2.35 18.83 0.86
C VAL A 12 3.15 17.59 0.51
N GLU A 13 4.28 17.75 -0.17
CA GLU A 13 5.16 16.63 -0.54
C GLU A 13 5.74 15.94 0.69
N GLU A 14 6.15 16.70 1.69
CA GLU A 14 6.67 16.14 2.94
C GLU A 14 5.59 15.40 3.70
N LEU A 15 4.37 15.95 3.75
CA LEU A 15 3.23 15.30 4.40
C LEU A 15 2.84 14.00 3.68
N ALA A 16 2.82 14.02 2.35
CA ALA A 16 2.48 12.84 1.55
C ALA A 16 3.40 11.65 1.87
N ALA A 17 4.66 11.92 2.19
CA ALA A 17 5.62 10.88 2.55
C ALA A 17 5.28 10.14 3.86
N TYR A 18 4.27 10.58 4.60
CA TYR A 18 3.75 9.90 5.79
C TYR A 18 2.38 9.25 5.55
N ILE A 19 1.87 9.29 4.31
CA ILE A 19 0.55 8.75 3.98
C ILE A 19 0.67 7.36 3.36
N ASP A 20 -0.18 6.46 3.84
CA ASP A 20 -0.42 5.14 3.26
C ASP A 20 -1.78 5.19 2.58
N GLN A 21 -1.77 5.34 1.24
CA GLN A 21 -3.00 5.46 0.46
C GLN A 21 -3.74 4.12 0.40
N SER A 22 -4.89 4.03 1.04
CA SER A 22 -5.69 2.80 1.07
C SER A 22 -6.50 2.61 -0.21
N VAL A 23 -6.35 1.45 -0.84
CA VAL A 23 -7.10 1.03 -2.04
C VAL A 23 -7.67 -0.36 -1.72
N LEU A 24 -8.65 -0.40 -0.80
CA LEU A 24 -9.07 -1.62 -0.14
C LEU A 24 -10.54 -1.99 -0.33
N LYS A 25 -11.35 -1.15 -0.95
CA LYS A 25 -12.78 -1.44 -1.11
C LYS A 25 -12.98 -2.67 -1.98
N PRO A 26 -13.71 -3.69 -1.49
CA PRO A 26 -13.87 -4.94 -2.23
C PRO A 26 -14.65 -4.79 -3.53
N GLU A 27 -15.47 -3.74 -3.66
CA GLU A 27 -16.25 -3.46 -4.85
C GLU A 27 -15.50 -2.71 -5.95
N PHE A 28 -14.25 -2.30 -5.70
CA PHE A 28 -13.47 -1.61 -6.72
C PHE A 28 -13.22 -2.49 -7.94
N THR A 29 -13.44 -1.91 -9.13
CA THR A 29 -13.05 -2.52 -10.39
C THR A 29 -11.53 -2.44 -10.57
N GLN A 30 -10.98 -3.20 -11.51
CA GLN A 30 -9.55 -3.11 -11.83
C GLN A 30 -9.17 -1.70 -12.28
N ALA A 31 -10.04 -1.04 -13.04
CA ALA A 31 -9.81 0.33 -13.49
C ALA A 31 -9.73 1.30 -12.32
N GLU A 32 -10.62 1.14 -11.33
CA GLU A 32 -10.61 1.95 -10.11
C GLU A 32 -9.36 1.69 -9.27
N ILE A 33 -8.96 0.43 -9.12
CA ILE A 33 -7.74 0.06 -8.40
C ILE A 33 -6.53 0.74 -9.04
N ARG A 34 -6.39 0.65 -10.35
CA ARG A 34 -5.31 1.32 -11.09
C ARG A 34 -5.33 2.83 -10.88
N LYS A 35 -6.50 3.43 -10.96
CA LYS A 35 -6.69 4.87 -10.77
C LYS A 35 -6.22 5.32 -9.40
N TYR A 36 -6.66 4.65 -8.33
CA TYR A 36 -6.36 5.06 -6.97
C TYR A 36 -4.92 4.75 -6.57
N ILE A 37 -4.33 3.69 -7.09
CA ILE A 37 -2.90 3.44 -6.91
C ILE A 37 -2.10 4.56 -7.58
N GLN A 38 -2.47 4.92 -8.81
CA GLN A 38 -1.79 5.99 -9.54
C GLN A 38 -1.93 7.34 -8.84
N GLU A 39 -3.08 7.63 -8.25
CA GLU A 39 -3.25 8.83 -7.42
C GLU A 39 -2.26 8.86 -6.26
N GLY A 40 -2.08 7.74 -5.59
CA GLY A 40 -1.12 7.64 -4.49
C GLY A 40 0.30 7.91 -4.95
N ILE A 41 0.67 7.36 -6.10
CA ILE A 41 1.99 7.58 -6.71
C ILE A 41 2.19 9.05 -7.09
N ASP A 42 1.21 9.62 -7.78
CA ASP A 42 1.28 11.00 -8.26
C ASP A 42 1.32 12.01 -7.10
N PHE A 43 0.61 11.71 -6.02
CA PHE A 43 0.60 12.54 -4.83
C PHE A 43 1.90 12.41 -4.02
N GLY A 44 2.68 11.36 -4.25
CA GLY A 44 3.92 11.10 -3.52
C GLY A 44 3.71 10.41 -2.19
N CYS A 45 2.64 9.62 -2.05
CA CYS A 45 2.39 8.84 -0.84
C CYS A 45 3.53 7.87 -0.57
N ARG A 46 3.83 7.63 0.70
CA ARG A 46 4.85 6.67 1.12
C ARG A 46 4.56 5.28 0.57
N THR A 47 3.31 4.85 0.73
CA THR A 47 2.85 3.54 0.30
C THR A 47 1.47 3.64 -0.32
N VAL A 48 1.11 2.62 -1.08
CA VAL A 48 -0.28 2.30 -1.40
C VAL A 48 -0.60 0.99 -0.68
N CYS A 49 -1.69 0.99 0.07
CA CYS A 49 -2.13 -0.18 0.85
C CYS A 49 -3.21 -0.89 0.06
N ILE A 50 -2.95 -2.14 -0.30
CA ILE A 50 -3.77 -2.87 -1.26
C ILE A 50 -4.16 -4.25 -0.74
N ASN A 51 -5.19 -4.82 -1.35
CA ASN A 51 -5.54 -6.22 -1.15
C ASN A 51 -4.54 -7.12 -1.89
N PRO A 52 -4.32 -8.36 -1.41
CA PRO A 52 -3.38 -9.29 -2.06
C PRO A 52 -3.67 -9.53 -3.55
N SER A 53 -4.95 -9.53 -3.94
CA SER A 53 -5.35 -9.71 -5.33
C SER A 53 -4.89 -8.58 -6.25
N SER A 54 -4.47 -7.45 -5.68
CA SER A 54 -3.98 -6.29 -6.44
C SER A 54 -2.46 -6.18 -6.48
N LEU A 55 -1.74 -7.16 -5.93
CA LEU A 55 -0.27 -7.11 -5.85
C LEU A 55 0.40 -6.94 -7.21
N ASP A 56 -0.06 -7.66 -8.23
CA ASP A 56 0.56 -7.58 -9.56
C ASP A 56 0.34 -6.21 -10.20
N ILE A 57 -0.86 -5.65 -10.05
CA ILE A 57 -1.18 -4.31 -10.53
C ILE A 57 -0.31 -3.27 -9.82
N ALA A 58 -0.21 -3.37 -8.50
CA ALA A 58 0.57 -2.44 -7.71
C ALA A 58 2.07 -2.53 -8.05
N ALA A 59 2.59 -3.73 -8.24
CA ALA A 59 3.99 -3.94 -8.62
C ALA A 59 4.29 -3.28 -9.97
N GLU A 60 3.40 -3.43 -10.92
CA GLU A 60 3.53 -2.80 -12.24
C GLU A 60 3.57 -1.28 -12.15
N LEU A 61 2.62 -0.69 -11.40
CA LEU A 61 2.47 0.77 -11.34
C LEU A 61 3.53 1.44 -10.46
N CYS A 62 3.92 0.80 -9.35
CA CYS A 62 4.88 1.38 -8.41
C CYS A 62 6.34 1.23 -8.85
N LYS A 63 6.60 0.38 -9.83
CA LYS A 63 7.96 0.13 -10.30
C LYS A 63 8.65 1.43 -10.75
N GLY A 64 9.83 1.69 -10.21
CA GLY A 64 10.59 2.90 -10.55
C GLY A 64 10.07 4.18 -9.89
N THR A 65 9.10 4.08 -9.00
CA THR A 65 8.56 5.23 -8.25
C THR A 65 9.06 5.23 -6.81
N LYS A 66 8.80 6.32 -6.09
CA LYS A 66 9.12 6.43 -4.66
C LYS A 66 8.10 5.70 -3.78
N THR A 67 6.90 5.46 -4.31
CA THR A 67 5.80 4.84 -3.56
C THR A 67 6.03 3.34 -3.46
N LYS A 68 5.96 2.84 -2.24
CA LYS A 68 6.13 1.41 -1.94
C LYS A 68 4.77 0.73 -1.79
N ILE A 69 4.79 -0.58 -1.75
CA ILE A 69 3.58 -1.38 -1.61
C ILE A 69 3.44 -1.84 -0.17
N CYS A 70 2.26 -1.61 0.40
CA CYS A 70 1.82 -2.19 1.66
C CYS A 70 0.69 -3.14 1.33
N VAL A 71 0.78 -4.40 1.72
CA VAL A 71 -0.27 -5.39 1.48
C VAL A 71 -0.89 -5.81 2.80
N VAL A 72 -2.22 -5.90 2.82
CA VAL A 72 -2.93 -6.36 4.02
C VAL A 72 -2.80 -7.88 4.15
N CYS A 73 -2.78 -8.35 5.41
CA CYS A 73 -2.71 -9.76 5.73
C CYS A 73 -3.92 -10.10 6.59
N ASP A 74 -4.76 -11.01 6.09
CA ASP A 74 -5.98 -11.44 6.79
C ASP A 74 -6.89 -10.28 7.20
N PHE A 75 -7.01 -9.33 6.33
CA PHE A 75 -7.78 -8.09 6.54
C PHE A 75 -9.20 -8.24 5.97
N PRO A 76 -10.24 -7.66 6.61
CA PRO A 76 -10.13 -6.74 7.75
C PRO A 76 -10.26 -7.42 9.11
N PHE A 77 -10.71 -8.66 9.18
CA PHE A 77 -11.12 -9.26 10.46
C PHE A 77 -9.96 -9.85 11.26
N GLY A 78 -8.94 -10.39 10.59
CA GLY A 78 -7.82 -11.01 11.28
C GLY A 78 -8.21 -12.27 12.05
N LEU A 79 -9.20 -13.01 11.56
CA LEU A 79 -9.81 -14.14 12.28
C LEU A 79 -9.37 -15.51 11.76
N SER A 80 -8.48 -15.57 10.78
CA SER A 80 -7.94 -16.83 10.30
C SER A 80 -7.04 -17.46 11.35
N THR A 81 -6.73 -18.74 11.18
CA THR A 81 -5.80 -19.42 12.07
C THR A 81 -4.41 -18.81 11.97
N THR A 82 -3.60 -19.00 13.01
CA THR A 82 -2.23 -18.52 13.01
C THR A 82 -1.45 -19.06 11.82
N THR A 83 -1.63 -20.35 11.50
CA THR A 83 -0.97 -20.97 10.34
C THR A 83 -1.32 -20.28 9.05
N CYS A 84 -2.59 -19.96 8.81
CA CYS A 84 -3.01 -19.27 7.60
C CYS A 84 -2.41 -17.87 7.50
N LYS A 85 -2.38 -17.12 8.60
CA LYS A 85 -1.77 -15.79 8.63
C LYS A 85 -0.28 -15.84 8.30
N CYS A 86 0.43 -16.81 8.87
CA CYS A 86 1.86 -17.00 8.61
C CYS A 86 2.11 -17.36 7.15
N MET A 87 1.28 -18.20 6.56
CA MET A 87 1.39 -18.57 5.16
C MET A 87 1.20 -17.37 4.23
N GLN A 88 0.23 -16.50 4.52
CA GLN A 88 0.02 -15.26 3.77
C GLN A 88 1.25 -14.36 3.86
N ALA A 89 1.73 -14.10 5.06
CA ALA A 89 2.89 -13.25 5.26
C ALA A 89 4.13 -13.78 4.53
N GLU A 90 4.35 -15.08 4.60
CA GLU A 90 5.46 -15.74 3.93
C GLU A 90 5.37 -15.59 2.42
N GLU A 91 4.19 -15.81 1.84
CA GLU A 91 3.95 -15.65 0.39
C GLU A 91 4.30 -14.24 -0.08
N TYR A 92 3.81 -13.24 0.66
CA TYR A 92 4.05 -11.84 0.27
C TYR A 92 5.50 -11.45 0.42
N CYS A 93 6.16 -11.89 1.48
CA CYS A 93 7.58 -11.61 1.69
C CYS A 93 8.48 -12.20 0.61
N LYS A 94 8.11 -13.35 0.05
CA LYS A 94 8.86 -14.00 -1.04
C LYS A 94 8.90 -13.18 -2.32
N ARG A 95 7.94 -12.29 -2.52
CA ARG A 95 7.90 -11.46 -3.73
C ARG A 95 9.07 -10.48 -3.80
N GLY A 96 9.47 -9.92 -2.66
CA GLY A 96 10.55 -8.95 -2.59
C GLY A 96 10.23 -7.56 -3.13
N ASP A 97 8.97 -7.30 -3.53
CA ASP A 97 8.53 -6.04 -4.10
C ASP A 97 7.59 -5.24 -3.17
N ILE A 98 7.47 -5.67 -1.93
CA ILE A 98 6.65 -5.03 -0.90
C ILE A 98 7.49 -4.53 0.28
#